data_7a3d92799e9bc297f82e494198157006
#
_entry.id   7a3d92799e9bc297f82e494198157006
#
_cell.length_a   1.000
_cell.length_b   1.000
_cell.length_c   1.000
_cell.angle_alpha   90.00
_cell.angle_beta   90.00
_cell.angle_gamma   90.00
#
_symmetry.space_group_name_H-M   'P 1'
#
loop_
_entity.id
_entity.type
_entity.pdbx_description
1 polymer ?
#
loop_
_entity_poly.entity_id
_entity_poly.type
_entity_poly.pdbx_seq_one_letter_code
_entity_poly.pdbx_strand_id
1 'polypeptide(L)'
;MAHTVLIVDDHAEFRRTARALLEADGFDVVGEAADGESAIVEAKRLQPELVLLDVQLPDVDGFEVAARLAESPDPPAVILTSSRSASSYRRRLAGSPASGFISKSELSGEALAALAT
;
A
#
# COMPACT_ATOMS: atom_id res chain seq x y z
N MET A 1 -4.57 -19.19 -4.82
CA MET A 1 -4.05 -18.20 -5.77
C MET A 1 -3.39 -17.07 -5.01
N ALA A 2 -2.27 -16.59 -5.53
CA ALA A 2 -1.56 -15.49 -4.89
C ALA A 2 -2.28 -14.16 -5.14
N HIS A 3 -2.37 -13.32 -4.12
CA HIS A 3 -2.85 -11.95 -4.29
C HIS A 3 -1.75 -11.11 -4.91
N THR A 4 -2.12 -10.26 -5.86
CA THR A 4 -1.16 -9.35 -6.50
C THR A 4 -1.04 -8.06 -5.68
N VAL A 5 0.19 -7.59 -5.51
CA VAL A 5 0.49 -6.43 -4.67
C VAL A 5 1.39 -5.45 -5.41
N LEU A 6 1.05 -4.17 -5.33
CA LEU A 6 1.94 -3.07 -5.73
C LEU A 6 2.47 -2.44 -4.44
N ILE A 7 3.79 -2.30 -4.32
CA ILE A 7 4.43 -1.69 -3.15
C ILE A 7 4.82 -0.26 -3.50
N VAL A 8 4.34 0.71 -2.71
CA VAL A 8 4.60 2.13 -2.94
C VAL A 8 5.29 2.73 -1.73
N ASP A 9 6.55 3.12 -1.91
CA ASP A 9 7.37 3.71 -0.83
C ASP A 9 8.60 4.33 -1.50
N ASP A 10 9.03 5.50 -1.03
CA ASP A 10 10.20 6.17 -1.61
C ASP A 10 11.54 5.59 -1.11
N HIS A 11 11.49 4.71 -0.11
CA HIS A 11 12.70 4.05 0.41
C HIS A 11 12.89 2.70 -0.28
N ALA A 12 13.88 2.62 -1.16
CA ALA A 12 14.17 1.40 -1.92
C ALA A 12 14.46 0.21 -1.00
N GLU A 13 15.11 0.46 0.13
CA GLU A 13 15.43 -0.59 1.09
C GLU A 13 14.16 -1.20 1.69
N PHE A 14 13.19 -0.37 2.06
CA PHE A 14 11.92 -0.87 2.57
C PHE A 14 11.18 -1.68 1.49
N ARG A 15 11.15 -1.19 0.24
CA ARG A 15 10.50 -1.92 -0.84
C ARG A 15 11.12 -3.32 -1.02
N ARG A 16 12.44 -3.41 -0.94
CA ARG A 16 13.14 -4.70 -1.06
C ARG A 16 12.77 -5.63 0.07
N THR A 17 12.77 -5.12 1.31
CA THR A 17 12.41 -5.91 2.49
C THR A 17 10.96 -6.38 2.44
N ALA A 18 10.04 -5.46 2.10
CA ALA A 18 8.63 -5.78 2.01
C ALA A 18 8.35 -6.81 0.91
N ARG A 19 9.01 -6.66 -0.26
CA ARG A 19 8.86 -7.62 -1.35
C ARG A 19 9.27 -9.02 -0.90
N ALA A 20 10.45 -9.15 -0.29
CA ALA A 20 10.95 -10.45 0.15
C ALA A 20 10.00 -11.09 1.16
N LEU A 21 9.53 -10.30 2.11
CA LEU A 21 8.63 -10.75 3.17
C LEU A 21 7.29 -11.22 2.60
N LEU A 22 6.70 -10.42 1.72
CA LEU A 22 5.39 -10.74 1.15
C LEU A 22 5.47 -11.92 0.17
N GLU A 23 6.52 -12.01 -0.62
CA GLU A 23 6.71 -13.14 -1.53
C GLU A 23 6.90 -14.44 -0.75
N ALA A 24 7.60 -14.39 0.38
CA ALA A 24 7.76 -15.56 1.25
C ALA A 24 6.41 -16.02 1.81
N ASP A 25 5.47 -15.12 1.99
CA ASP A 25 4.13 -15.43 2.50
C ASP A 25 3.12 -15.70 1.38
N GLY A 26 3.56 -15.85 0.14
CA GLY A 26 2.71 -16.28 -0.97
C GLY A 26 2.07 -15.16 -1.78
N PHE A 27 2.41 -13.89 -1.54
CA PHE A 27 1.93 -12.78 -2.35
C PHE A 27 2.73 -12.68 -3.64
N ASP A 28 2.08 -12.18 -4.69
CA ASP A 28 2.73 -11.91 -5.97
C ASP A 28 2.96 -10.40 -6.09
N VAL A 29 4.19 -9.95 -5.84
CA VAL A 29 4.53 -8.53 -5.93
C VAL A 29 4.74 -8.20 -7.40
N VAL A 30 3.74 -7.56 -8.00
CA VAL A 30 3.73 -7.28 -9.44
C VAL A 30 4.45 -6.00 -9.82
N GLY A 31 4.76 -5.15 -8.86
CA GLY A 31 5.48 -3.92 -9.15
C GLY A 31 5.81 -3.11 -7.91
N GLU A 32 6.57 -2.04 -8.12
CA GLU A 32 6.97 -1.10 -7.09
C GLU A 32 6.88 0.31 -7.67
N ALA A 33 6.61 1.28 -6.79
CA ALA A 33 6.61 2.70 -7.16
C ALA A 33 7.25 3.49 -6.02
N ALA A 34 7.94 4.58 -6.38
CA ALA A 34 8.69 5.38 -5.42
C ALA A 34 7.99 6.69 -5.04
N ASP A 35 6.90 7.04 -5.72
CA ASP A 35 6.16 8.27 -5.46
C ASP A 35 4.68 8.08 -5.82
N GLY A 36 3.88 9.11 -5.54
CA GLY A 36 2.44 9.02 -5.75
C GLY A 36 2.03 9.00 -7.21
N GLU A 37 2.68 9.79 -8.05
CA GLU A 37 2.34 9.82 -9.47
C GLU A 37 2.62 8.47 -10.16
N SER A 38 3.80 7.89 -9.90
CA SER A 38 4.11 6.59 -10.47
C SER A 38 3.23 5.49 -9.89
N ALA A 39 2.81 5.63 -8.63
CA ALA A 39 1.89 4.67 -8.02
C ALA A 39 0.56 4.62 -8.78
N ILE A 40 0.02 5.78 -9.15
CA ILE A 40 -1.24 5.85 -9.87
C ILE A 40 -1.10 5.25 -11.27
N VAL A 41 -0.01 5.58 -11.97
CA VAL A 41 0.29 5.02 -13.29
C VAL A 41 0.43 3.50 -13.22
N GLU A 42 1.21 3.01 -12.27
CA GLU A 42 1.45 1.57 -12.13
C GLU A 42 0.20 0.81 -11.69
N ALA A 43 -0.62 1.40 -10.83
CA ALA A 43 -1.88 0.76 -10.43
C ALA A 43 -2.81 0.58 -11.62
N LYS A 44 -2.87 1.56 -12.52
CA LYS A 44 -3.67 1.45 -13.75
C LYS A 44 -3.11 0.38 -14.68
N ARG A 45 -1.80 0.34 -14.82
CA ARG A 45 -1.14 -0.60 -15.73
C ARG A 45 -1.23 -2.04 -15.24
N LEU A 46 -1.01 -2.25 -13.95
CA LEU A 46 -0.88 -3.58 -13.37
C LEU A 46 -2.18 -4.16 -12.81
N GLN A 47 -3.13 -3.31 -12.48
CA GLN A 47 -4.41 -3.71 -11.89
C GLN A 47 -4.21 -4.66 -10.70
N PRO A 48 -3.40 -4.26 -9.69
CA PRO A 48 -3.16 -5.14 -8.54
C PRO A 48 -4.40 -5.26 -7.67
N GLU A 49 -4.51 -6.38 -6.96
CA GLU A 49 -5.58 -6.53 -5.99
C GLU A 49 -5.35 -5.67 -4.76
N LEU A 50 -4.07 -5.49 -4.39
CA LEU A 50 -3.67 -4.76 -3.19
C LEU A 50 -2.62 -3.70 -3.53
N VAL A 51 -2.67 -2.57 -2.83
CA VAL A 51 -1.61 -1.57 -2.87
C VAL A 51 -1.14 -1.34 -1.44
N LEU A 52 0.12 -1.63 -1.16
CA LEU A 52 0.75 -1.29 0.11
C LEU A 52 1.38 0.09 -0.07
N LEU A 53 0.86 1.09 0.61
CA LEU A 53 1.08 2.49 0.29
C LEU A 53 1.57 3.28 1.49
N ASP A 54 2.78 3.83 1.38
CA ASP A 54 3.34 4.69 2.41
C ASP A 54 2.52 5.98 2.51
N VAL A 55 2.25 6.42 3.73
CA VAL A 55 1.58 7.68 4.00
C VAL A 55 2.44 8.87 3.54
N GLN A 56 3.75 8.79 3.71
CA GLN A 56 4.66 9.90 3.36
C GLN A 56 5.42 9.61 2.07
N LEU A 57 5.00 10.28 1.01
CA LEU A 57 5.65 10.19 -0.30
C LEU A 57 6.24 11.56 -0.66
N PRO A 58 7.24 11.61 -1.57
CA PRO A 58 7.94 12.87 -1.84
C PRO A 58 7.11 13.91 -2.60
N ASP A 59 6.14 13.48 -3.39
CA ASP A 59 5.36 14.37 -4.26
C ASP A 59 3.96 14.67 -3.73
N VAL A 60 3.25 13.64 -3.28
CA VAL A 60 1.90 13.79 -2.73
C VAL A 60 1.77 12.92 -1.49
N ASP A 61 0.79 13.24 -0.68
CA ASP A 61 0.46 12.50 0.53
C ASP A 61 -0.20 11.16 0.16
N GLY A 62 0.14 10.10 0.90
CA GLY A 62 -0.43 8.77 0.64
C GLY A 62 -1.95 8.71 0.78
N PHE A 63 -2.54 9.52 1.67
CA PHE A 63 -4.00 9.59 1.77
C PHE A 63 -4.63 10.13 0.48
N GLU A 64 -3.94 11.07 -0.17
CA GLU A 64 -4.39 11.61 -1.45
C GLU A 64 -4.35 10.53 -2.54
N VAL A 65 -3.28 9.73 -2.56
CA VAL A 65 -3.15 8.63 -3.51
C VAL A 65 -4.26 7.60 -3.28
N ALA A 66 -4.54 7.28 -2.02
CA ALA A 66 -5.61 6.34 -1.68
C ALA A 66 -6.97 6.84 -2.19
N ALA A 67 -7.24 8.14 -2.05
CA ALA A 67 -8.47 8.73 -2.54
C ALA A 67 -8.59 8.64 -4.05
N ARG A 68 -7.50 8.91 -4.77
CA ARG A 68 -7.48 8.82 -6.23
C ARG A 68 -7.68 7.38 -6.72
N LEU A 69 -7.04 6.43 -6.07
CA LEU A 69 -7.17 5.02 -6.43
C LEU A 69 -8.60 4.51 -6.21
N ALA A 70 -9.27 5.02 -5.17
CA ALA A 70 -10.64 4.65 -4.87
C ALA A 70 -11.64 5.10 -5.94
N GLU A 71 -11.27 6.06 -6.78
CA GLU A 71 -12.14 6.56 -7.85
C GLU A 71 -12.14 5.66 -9.09
N SER A 72 -11.26 4.66 -9.14
CA SER A 72 -11.20 3.71 -10.27
C SER A 72 -12.47 2.86 -10.31
N PRO A 73 -12.90 2.42 -11.51
CA PRO A 73 -14.08 1.55 -11.62
C PRO A 73 -13.96 0.24 -10.83
N ASP A 74 -12.74 -0.28 -10.72
CA ASP A 74 -12.47 -1.50 -9.98
C ASP A 74 -11.27 -1.24 -9.06
N PRO A 75 -11.48 -0.53 -7.94
CA PRO A 75 -10.37 -0.06 -7.13
C PRO A 75 -9.68 -1.19 -6.37
N PRO A 76 -8.35 -1.11 -6.23
CA PRO A 76 -7.62 -2.05 -5.40
C PRO A 76 -7.91 -1.81 -3.92
N ALA A 77 -7.68 -2.81 -3.09
CA ALA A 77 -7.69 -2.60 -1.65
C ALA A 77 -6.39 -1.88 -1.29
N VAL A 78 -6.49 -0.75 -0.61
CA VAL A 78 -5.34 0.06 -0.23
C VAL A 78 -5.06 -0.13 1.25
N ILE A 79 -3.84 -0.57 1.57
CA ILE A 79 -3.36 -0.69 2.94
C ILE A 79 -2.28 0.37 3.12
N LEU A 80 -2.57 1.34 3.99
CA LEU A 80 -1.60 2.40 4.29
C LEU A 80 -0.56 1.90 5.29
N THR A 81 0.66 2.39 5.16
CA THR A 81 1.74 2.03 6.06
C THR A 81 2.59 3.25 6.39
N SER A 82 3.23 3.22 7.56
CA SER A 82 4.11 4.29 8.01
C SER A 82 5.03 3.76 9.10
N SER A 83 6.16 4.43 9.33
CA SER A 83 7.00 4.16 10.49
C SER A 83 6.32 4.63 11.79
N ARG A 84 5.28 5.47 11.67
CA ARG A 84 4.48 5.90 12.83
C ARG A 84 3.34 4.91 13.06
N SER A 85 2.72 5.00 14.24
CA SER A 85 1.59 4.15 14.59
C SER A 85 0.28 4.69 14.02
N ALA A 86 -0.76 3.84 14.00
CA ALA A 86 -2.09 4.23 13.54
C ALA A 86 -2.65 5.41 14.32
N SER A 87 -2.30 5.53 15.61
CA SER A 87 -2.80 6.62 16.45
C SER A 87 -2.36 7.99 15.96
N SER A 88 -1.23 8.07 15.25
CA SER A 88 -0.74 9.33 14.65
C SER A 88 -1.64 9.84 13.53
N TYR A 89 -2.46 8.96 12.93
CA TYR A 89 -3.29 9.28 11.77
C TYR A 89 -4.77 9.02 11.99
N ARG A 90 -5.19 8.91 13.25
CA ARG A 90 -6.56 8.48 13.57
C ARG A 90 -7.65 9.20 12.77
N ARG A 91 -7.62 10.53 12.74
CA ARG A 91 -8.64 11.30 12.02
C ARG A 91 -8.60 11.06 10.52
N ARG A 92 -7.40 11.02 9.96
CA ARG A 92 -7.23 10.87 8.52
C ARG A 92 -7.63 9.47 8.08
N LEU A 93 -7.32 8.47 8.90
CA LEU A 93 -7.72 7.09 8.62
C LEU A 93 -9.24 6.94 8.62
N ALA A 94 -9.92 7.60 9.57
CA ALA A 94 -11.37 7.53 9.66
C ALA A 94 -12.05 8.10 8.41
N GLY A 95 -11.45 9.12 7.78
CA GLY A 95 -11.98 9.73 6.57
C GLY A 95 -11.44 9.18 5.27
N SER A 96 -10.59 8.15 5.32
CA SER A 96 -9.93 7.60 4.13
C SER A 96 -10.69 6.40 3.57
N PRO A 97 -10.71 6.22 2.23
CA PRO A 97 -11.25 5.01 1.62
C PRO A 97 -10.33 3.81 1.73
N ALA A 98 -9.15 3.94 2.37
CA ALA A 98 -8.22 2.82 2.54
C ALA A 98 -8.87 1.70 3.34
N SER A 99 -8.49 0.46 3.04
CA SER A 99 -9.01 -0.73 3.71
C SER A 99 -8.40 -0.94 5.09
N GLY A 100 -7.21 -0.38 5.34
CA GLY A 100 -6.58 -0.51 6.64
C GLY A 100 -5.22 0.16 6.70
N PHE A 101 -4.55 -0.04 7.84
CA PHE A 101 -3.25 0.53 8.13
C PHE A 101 -2.40 -0.49 8.87
N ILE A 102 -1.13 -0.59 8.50
CA ILE A 102 -0.14 -1.42 9.21
C ILE A 102 1.10 -0.55 9.43
N SER A 103 1.59 -0.46 10.67
CA SER A 103 2.89 0.20 10.86
C SER A 103 3.99 -0.68 10.26
N LYS A 104 5.04 -0.05 9.75
CA LYS A 104 6.12 -0.77 9.06
C LYS A 104 6.76 -1.85 9.92
N SER A 105 6.85 -1.61 11.22
CA SER A 105 7.44 -2.58 12.16
C SER A 105 6.57 -3.83 12.35
N GLU A 106 5.29 -3.76 11.99
CA GLU A 106 4.34 -4.87 12.17
C GLU A 106 3.94 -5.55 10.87
N LEU A 107 4.58 -5.17 9.76
CA LEU A 107 4.24 -5.71 8.46
C LEU A 107 4.52 -7.22 8.39
N SER A 108 3.50 -7.97 7.96
CA SER A 108 3.60 -9.40 7.66
C SER A 108 2.56 -9.73 6.61
N GLY A 109 2.76 -10.85 5.92
CA GLY A 109 1.76 -11.31 4.94
C GLY A 109 0.44 -11.61 5.60
N GLU A 110 0.46 -12.19 6.79
CA GLU A 110 -0.75 -12.51 7.56
C GLU A 110 -1.53 -11.24 7.91
N ALA A 111 -0.83 -10.21 8.42
CA ALA A 111 -1.47 -8.94 8.78
C ALA A 111 -2.06 -8.26 7.54
N LEU A 112 -1.33 -8.29 6.42
CA LEU A 112 -1.81 -7.70 5.17
C LEU A 112 -3.05 -8.40 4.66
N ALA A 113 -3.04 -9.72 4.66
CA ALA A 113 -4.18 -10.53 4.21
C ALA A 113 -5.43 -10.28 5.05
N ALA A 114 -5.27 -10.12 6.36
CA ALA A 114 -6.38 -9.86 7.26
C ALA A 114 -7.08 -8.53 6.97
N LEU A 115 -6.32 -7.51 6.55
CA LEU A 115 -6.87 -6.19 6.25
C LEU A 115 -7.46 -6.11 4.85
N ALA A 116 -7.06 -6.99 3.96
CA ALA A 116 -7.50 -6.97 2.56
C ALA A 116 -8.85 -7.63 2.34
N THR A 117 -9.36 -8.37 3.32
CA THR A 117 -10.65 -9.08 3.20
C THR A 117 -11.85 -8.30 3.73
#